data_a3735b288e0843744bded3ed14388c1b
#
_entry.id   a3735b288e0843744bded3ed14388c1b
#
_cell.length_a   1.000
_cell.length_b   1.000
_cell.length_c   1.000
_cell.angle_alpha   90.00
_cell.angle_beta   90.00
_cell.angle_gamma   90.00
#
_symmetry.space_group_name_H-M   'P 1'
#
loop_
_entity.id
_entity.type
_entity.pdbx_description
1 polymer ?
#
loop_
_entity_poly.entity_id
_entity_poly.type
_entity_poly.pdbx_seq_one_letter_code
_entity_poly.pdbx_strand_id
1 'polypeptide(L)'
;MLDLAKCYGFMPRLCQPYRARTKGKVERFHRYLRGNFYVPLSSWLKQSGLTLDVETANAEVGKWLRDVTNQRIHPVTRKAPAALFEELERAALLPLPAFSRIQQPLTSLGQRALPEPIASLQHPLSVYQQLLTEVHA
;
A
#
# COMPACT_ATOMS: atom_id res chain seq x y z
N MET A 1 -0.29 -6.11 16.32
CA MET A 1 -0.45 -6.91 15.08
C MET A 1 -1.02 -8.30 15.33
N LEU A 2 -0.52 -9.07 16.29
CA LEU A 2 -1.03 -10.42 16.59
C LEU A 2 -2.50 -10.41 17.08
N ASP A 3 -2.90 -9.40 17.86
CA ASP A 3 -4.27 -9.28 18.36
C ASP A 3 -5.27 -9.00 17.23
N LEU A 4 -4.86 -8.19 16.24
CA LEU A 4 -5.64 -7.97 15.03
C LEU A 4 -5.80 -9.27 14.24
N ALA A 5 -4.72 -10.03 14.08
CA ALA A 5 -4.75 -11.30 13.37
C ALA A 5 -5.67 -12.32 14.06
N LYS A 6 -5.64 -12.38 15.40
CA LYS A 6 -6.55 -13.23 16.20
C LYS A 6 -8.00 -12.78 16.07
N CYS A 7 -8.25 -11.47 16.14
CA CYS A 7 -9.61 -10.91 16.05
C CYS A 7 -10.25 -11.20 14.68
N TYR A 8 -9.50 -11.07 13.61
CA TYR A 8 -9.98 -11.27 12.24
C TYR A 8 -9.73 -12.67 11.67
N GLY A 9 -9.16 -13.58 12.47
CA GLY A 9 -8.98 -14.97 12.07
C GLY A 9 -8.01 -15.19 10.92
N PHE A 10 -7.00 -14.33 10.74
CA PHE A 10 -5.98 -14.51 9.71
C PHE A 10 -4.59 -14.78 10.28
N MET A 11 -3.78 -15.50 9.52
CA MET A 11 -2.39 -15.79 9.90
C MET A 11 -1.45 -14.83 9.17
N PRO A 12 -0.74 -13.92 9.88
CA PRO A 12 0.25 -13.06 9.26
C PRO A 12 1.45 -13.89 8.80
N ARG A 13 1.82 -13.73 7.54
CA ARG A 13 3.02 -14.37 6.97
C ARG A 13 4.05 -13.30 6.62
N LEU A 14 5.23 -13.40 7.20
CA LEU A 14 6.34 -12.51 6.88
C LEU A 14 7.02 -12.98 5.59
N CYS A 15 7.30 -12.03 4.71
CA CYS A 15 8.16 -12.28 3.57
C CYS A 15 9.61 -12.40 4.02
N GLN A 16 10.35 -13.32 3.43
CA GLN A 16 11.79 -13.38 3.67
C GLN A 16 12.48 -12.11 3.16
N PRO A 17 13.47 -11.59 3.90
CA PRO A 17 14.28 -10.46 3.44
C PRO A 17 14.83 -10.73 2.03
N TYR A 18 14.91 -9.69 1.22
CA TYR A 18 15.44 -9.74 -0.17
C TYR A 18 14.70 -10.66 -1.16
N ARG A 19 13.55 -11.21 -0.80
CA ARG A 19 12.73 -12.04 -1.68
C ARG A 19 11.60 -11.24 -2.33
N ALA A 20 11.93 -10.42 -3.32
CA ALA A 20 10.98 -9.55 -4.05
C ALA A 20 9.81 -10.34 -4.70
N ARG A 21 10.03 -11.59 -5.09
CA ARG A 21 9.01 -12.44 -5.74
C ARG A 21 7.73 -12.63 -4.92
N THR A 22 7.80 -12.56 -3.58
CA THR A 22 6.63 -12.72 -2.70
C THR A 22 5.64 -11.56 -2.78
N LYS A 23 6.08 -10.38 -3.24
CA LYS A 23 5.26 -9.17 -3.39
C LYS A 23 4.94 -8.82 -4.85
N GLY A 24 5.24 -9.70 -5.79
CA GLY A 24 5.13 -9.42 -7.22
C GLY A 24 3.74 -8.95 -7.70
N LYS A 25 2.65 -9.40 -7.06
CA LYS A 25 1.29 -8.93 -7.39
C LYS A 25 1.09 -7.46 -6.99
N VAL A 26 1.53 -7.08 -5.79
CA VAL A 26 1.41 -5.70 -5.27
C VAL A 26 2.29 -4.76 -6.09
N GLU A 27 3.53 -5.15 -6.39
CA GLU A 27 4.45 -4.35 -7.22
C GLU A 27 3.90 -4.13 -8.63
N ARG A 28 3.31 -5.17 -9.23
CA ARG A 28 2.66 -5.08 -10.54
C ARG A 28 1.46 -4.12 -10.51
N PHE A 29 0.66 -4.20 -9.45
CA PHE A 29 -0.46 -3.30 -9.26
C PHE A 29 0.01 -1.85 -9.06
N HIS A 30 1.04 -1.60 -8.25
CA HIS A 30 1.59 -0.24 -8.08
C HIS A 30 2.14 0.33 -9.39
N ARG A 31 2.80 -0.49 -10.21
CA ARG A 31 3.24 -0.06 -11.55
C ARG A 31 2.06 0.32 -12.45
N TYR A 32 1.01 -0.49 -12.43
CA TYR A 32 -0.22 -0.23 -13.16
C TYR A 32 -0.91 1.06 -12.68
N LEU A 33 -1.08 1.23 -11.37
CA LEU A 33 -1.62 2.43 -10.75
C LEU A 33 -0.81 3.68 -11.15
N ARG A 34 0.50 3.60 -11.04
CA ARG A 34 1.37 4.72 -11.40
C ARG A 34 1.22 5.12 -12.88
N GLY A 35 1.27 4.15 -13.78
CA GLY A 35 1.21 4.42 -15.22
C GLY A 35 -0.15 4.84 -15.74
N ASN A 36 -1.23 4.30 -15.18
CA ASN A 36 -2.58 4.49 -15.73
C ASN A 36 -3.46 5.47 -14.92
N PHE A 37 -3.05 5.82 -13.70
CA PHE A 37 -3.76 6.79 -12.88
C PHE A 37 -2.89 8.00 -12.53
N TYR A 38 -1.78 7.78 -11.79
CA TYR A 38 -1.00 8.88 -11.23
C TYR A 38 -0.34 9.76 -12.30
N VAL A 39 0.34 9.17 -13.25
CA VAL A 39 1.07 9.93 -14.30
C VAL A 39 0.10 10.73 -15.18
N PRO A 40 -0.98 10.16 -15.73
CA PRO A 40 -1.95 10.93 -16.50
C PRO A 40 -2.59 12.07 -15.71
N LEU A 41 -3.05 11.81 -14.48
CA LEU A 41 -3.69 12.81 -13.63
C LEU A 41 -2.72 13.95 -13.28
N SER A 42 -1.50 13.61 -12.86
CA SER A 42 -0.49 14.62 -12.51
C SER A 42 -0.06 15.46 -13.73
N SER A 43 0.01 14.85 -14.92
CA SER A 43 0.34 15.56 -16.16
C SER A 43 -0.75 16.52 -16.57
N TRP A 44 -2.01 16.10 -16.45
CA TRP A 44 -3.16 16.96 -16.73
C TRP A 44 -3.23 18.17 -15.78
N LEU A 45 -3.07 17.94 -14.48
CA LEU A 45 -3.05 19.01 -13.48
C LEU A 45 -1.92 19.99 -13.72
N LYS A 46 -0.72 19.52 -14.06
CA LYS A 46 0.43 20.37 -14.39
C LYS A 46 0.17 21.29 -15.59
N GLN A 47 -0.53 20.82 -16.61
CA GLN A 47 -0.92 21.65 -17.76
C GLN A 47 -1.85 22.78 -17.35
N SER A 48 -2.66 22.57 -16.30
CA SER A 48 -3.55 23.59 -15.71
C SER A 48 -2.85 24.43 -14.62
N GLY A 49 -1.54 24.30 -14.43
CA GLY A 49 -0.79 25.02 -13.41
C GLY A 49 -1.03 24.51 -11.98
N LEU A 50 -1.66 23.34 -11.82
CA LEU A 50 -1.99 22.74 -10.53
C LEU A 50 -1.02 21.62 -10.17
N THR A 51 -0.84 21.38 -8.87
CA THR A 51 -0.10 20.23 -8.33
C THR A 51 -1.05 19.21 -7.73
N LEU A 52 -0.77 17.93 -7.93
CA LEU A 52 -1.56 16.87 -7.33
C LEU A 52 -1.22 16.74 -5.84
N ASP A 53 -2.16 17.09 -4.98
CA ASP A 53 -2.09 16.84 -3.54
C ASP A 53 -2.67 15.48 -3.15
N VAL A 54 -2.46 15.08 -1.89
CA VAL A 54 -2.87 13.77 -1.37
C VAL A 54 -4.40 13.65 -1.30
N GLU A 55 -5.10 14.71 -0.98
CA GLU A 55 -6.56 14.71 -0.83
C GLU A 55 -7.23 14.50 -2.18
N THR A 56 -6.81 15.25 -3.19
CA THR A 56 -7.27 15.10 -4.58
C THR A 56 -6.93 13.70 -5.10
N ALA A 57 -5.71 13.20 -4.86
CA ALA A 57 -5.31 11.86 -5.29
C ALA A 57 -6.20 10.78 -4.67
N ASN A 58 -6.52 10.88 -3.37
CA ASN A 58 -7.39 9.93 -2.68
C ASN A 58 -8.84 10.00 -3.16
N ALA A 59 -9.36 11.18 -3.46
CA ALA A 59 -10.70 11.34 -3.99
C ALA A 59 -10.83 10.72 -5.40
N GLU A 60 -9.86 10.97 -6.26
CA GLU A 60 -9.88 10.51 -7.65
C GLU A 60 -9.54 9.04 -7.80
N VAL A 61 -8.64 8.47 -6.97
CA VAL A 61 -8.29 7.05 -7.05
C VAL A 61 -9.50 6.14 -6.77
N GLY A 62 -10.38 6.53 -5.87
CA GLY A 62 -11.60 5.78 -5.57
C GLY A 62 -12.54 5.69 -6.78
N LYS A 63 -12.72 6.78 -7.52
CA LYS A 63 -13.49 6.82 -8.77
C LYS A 63 -12.83 5.95 -9.83
N TRP A 64 -11.54 6.16 -10.07
CA TRP A 64 -10.78 5.41 -11.06
C TRP A 64 -10.80 3.88 -10.80
N LEU A 65 -10.72 3.45 -9.53
CA LEU A 65 -10.85 2.03 -9.18
C LEU A 65 -12.22 1.48 -9.55
N ARG A 66 -13.32 2.20 -9.24
CA ARG A 66 -14.68 1.76 -9.55
C ARG A 66 -14.95 1.72 -11.04
N ASP A 67 -14.59 2.80 -11.74
CA ASP A 67 -15.08 3.07 -13.07
C ASP A 67 -14.16 2.49 -14.17
N VAL A 68 -12.86 2.36 -13.86
CA VAL A 68 -11.86 1.88 -14.81
C VAL A 68 -11.31 0.52 -14.42
N THR A 69 -10.67 0.41 -13.26
CA THR A 69 -9.91 -0.79 -12.90
C THR A 69 -10.80 -2.01 -12.68
N ASN A 70 -11.88 -1.82 -11.93
CA ASN A 70 -12.80 -2.91 -11.57
C ASN A 70 -13.76 -3.30 -12.70
N GLN A 71 -13.92 -2.43 -13.70
CA GLN A 71 -14.75 -2.70 -14.89
C GLN A 71 -13.94 -3.27 -16.07
N ARG A 72 -12.61 -3.13 -16.03
CA ARG A 72 -11.76 -3.62 -17.12
C ARG A 72 -11.79 -5.13 -17.22
N ILE A 73 -12.03 -5.67 -18.41
CA ILE A 73 -11.91 -7.11 -18.66
C ILE A 73 -10.46 -7.56 -18.49
N HIS A 74 -10.22 -8.46 -17.56
CA HIS A 74 -8.90 -8.99 -17.31
C HIS A 74 -8.53 -10.06 -18.35
N PRO A 75 -7.35 -9.99 -19.00
CA PRO A 75 -7.02 -10.87 -20.13
C PRO A 75 -6.98 -12.36 -19.79
N VAL A 76 -6.65 -12.70 -18.53
CA VAL A 76 -6.57 -14.10 -18.09
C VAL A 76 -7.94 -14.65 -17.70
N THR A 77 -8.68 -13.92 -16.88
CA THR A 77 -10.01 -14.37 -16.40
C THR A 77 -11.13 -14.09 -17.39
N ARG A 78 -10.89 -13.22 -18.37
CA ARG A 78 -11.88 -12.73 -19.37
C ARG A 78 -13.15 -12.12 -18.74
N LYS A 79 -13.07 -11.77 -17.46
CA LYS A 79 -14.13 -11.10 -16.72
C LYS A 79 -13.61 -9.84 -16.04
N ALA A 80 -14.50 -8.93 -15.74
CA ALA A 80 -14.19 -7.76 -14.92
C ALA A 80 -14.02 -8.16 -13.46
N PRO A 81 -13.07 -7.58 -12.70
CA PRO A 81 -12.92 -7.86 -11.27
C PRO A 81 -14.20 -7.66 -10.47
N ALA A 82 -14.98 -6.61 -10.76
CA ALA A 82 -16.27 -6.37 -10.11
C ALA A 82 -17.26 -7.52 -10.33
N ALA A 83 -17.36 -8.05 -11.55
CA ALA A 83 -18.24 -9.18 -11.85
C ALA A 83 -17.80 -10.46 -11.13
N LEU A 84 -16.49 -10.74 -11.11
CA LEU A 84 -15.95 -11.90 -10.37
C LEU A 84 -16.21 -11.80 -8.87
N PHE A 85 -16.04 -10.61 -8.30
CA PHE A 85 -16.33 -10.37 -6.89
C PHE A 85 -17.81 -10.67 -6.55
N GLU A 86 -18.74 -10.14 -7.35
CA GLU A 86 -20.17 -10.34 -7.12
C GLU A 86 -20.59 -11.80 -7.30
N GLU A 87 -20.07 -12.47 -8.34
CA GLU A 87 -20.48 -13.83 -8.68
C GLU A 87 -19.91 -14.89 -7.72
N LEU A 88 -18.65 -14.73 -7.28
CA LEU A 88 -17.91 -15.80 -6.60
C LEU A 88 -17.44 -15.43 -5.20
N GLU A 89 -16.97 -14.19 -5.01
CA GLU A 89 -16.25 -13.84 -3.79
C GLU A 89 -17.17 -13.29 -2.70
N ARG A 90 -18.18 -12.49 -3.07
CA ARG A 90 -19.08 -11.86 -2.09
C ARG A 90 -19.76 -12.87 -1.17
N ALA A 91 -20.23 -13.98 -1.72
CA ALA A 91 -20.91 -15.04 -0.96
C ALA A 91 -19.96 -15.80 -0.02
N ALA A 92 -18.67 -15.83 -0.32
CA ALA A 92 -17.64 -16.48 0.49
C ALA A 92 -17.09 -15.58 1.60
N LEU A 93 -17.40 -14.27 1.59
CA LEU A 93 -16.95 -13.36 2.63
C LEU A 93 -17.68 -13.62 3.94
N LEU A 94 -16.91 -13.76 5.00
CA LEU A 94 -17.44 -13.84 6.35
C LEU A 94 -17.79 -12.44 6.88
N PRO A 95 -18.79 -12.32 7.75
CA PRO A 95 -19.09 -11.06 8.42
C PRO A 95 -17.87 -10.60 9.22
N LEU A 96 -17.60 -9.29 9.21
CA LEU A 96 -16.56 -8.74 10.05
C LEU A 96 -16.89 -8.94 11.54
N PRO A 97 -15.92 -9.34 12.37
CA PRO A 97 -16.14 -9.45 13.81
C PRO A 97 -16.54 -8.10 14.39
N ALA A 98 -17.42 -8.12 15.39
CA ALA A 98 -17.85 -6.90 16.06
C ALA A 98 -16.66 -6.12 16.61
N PHE A 99 -16.59 -4.83 16.33
CA PHE A 99 -15.46 -3.93 16.58
C PHE A 99 -15.15 -3.68 18.07
N SER A 100 -15.89 -4.30 18.99
CA SER A 100 -15.86 -4.02 20.44
C SER A 100 -14.51 -4.23 21.13
N ARG A 101 -13.55 -4.91 20.51
CA ARG A 101 -12.21 -5.14 21.10
C ARG A 101 -11.11 -4.19 20.64
N ILE A 102 -11.34 -3.39 19.59
CA ILE A 102 -10.32 -2.46 19.09
C ILE A 102 -10.47 -1.07 19.75
N GLN A 103 -11.54 -0.84 20.46
CA GLN A 103 -11.79 0.41 21.18
C GLN A 103 -11.23 0.45 22.62
N GLN A 104 -10.34 -0.46 22.98
CA GLN A 104 -9.52 -0.18 24.16
C GLN A 104 -8.56 0.95 23.78
N PRO A 105 -8.69 2.12 24.43
CA PRO A 105 -7.78 3.22 24.16
C PRO A 105 -6.35 2.74 24.38
N LEU A 106 -5.44 3.10 23.50
CA LEU A 106 -4.00 2.85 23.60
C LEU A 106 -3.35 3.40 24.89
N THR A 107 -4.14 3.99 25.77
CA THR A 107 -3.75 4.55 27.06
C THR A 107 -3.30 3.52 28.11
N SER A 108 -3.47 2.22 27.87
CA SER A 108 -2.97 1.19 28.78
C SER A 108 -1.67 0.49 28.31
N LEU A 109 -1.11 0.88 27.19
CA LEU A 109 0.29 0.66 26.96
C LEU A 109 1.01 1.62 27.91
N GLY A 110 1.22 1.14 29.16
CA GLY A 110 2.10 1.81 30.09
C GLY A 110 3.33 2.26 29.33
N GLN A 111 3.84 3.43 29.64
CA GLN A 111 5.03 4.04 29.09
C GLN A 111 6.16 3.00 29.04
N ARG A 112 6.09 2.12 28.05
CA ARG A 112 7.26 1.37 27.63
C ARG A 112 8.11 2.45 27.00
N ALA A 113 9.13 2.88 27.77
CA ALA A 113 10.18 3.70 27.23
C ALA A 113 10.49 3.15 25.84
N LEU A 114 10.30 3.97 24.82
CA LEU A 114 10.73 3.62 23.48
C LEU A 114 12.16 3.14 23.64
N PRO A 115 12.52 1.93 23.17
CA PRO A 115 13.92 1.54 23.19
C PRO A 115 14.70 2.71 22.58
N GLU A 116 15.81 3.07 23.22
CA GLU A 116 16.74 4.08 22.71
C GLU A 116 16.77 3.98 21.19
N PRO A 117 16.68 5.10 20.46
CA PRO A 117 16.66 5.06 19.00
C PRO A 117 17.84 4.21 18.58
N ILE A 118 17.55 3.06 17.97
CA ILE A 118 18.56 2.18 17.40
C ILE A 118 19.37 3.11 16.52
N ALA A 119 20.65 3.32 16.88
CA ALA A 119 21.57 4.16 16.12
C ALA A 119 21.36 3.79 14.65
N SER A 120 20.90 4.74 13.86
CA SER A 120 20.47 4.53 12.51
C SER A 120 21.49 3.64 11.79
N LEU A 121 21.09 2.44 11.37
CA LEU A 121 21.92 1.57 10.53
C LEU A 121 22.20 2.20 9.15
N GLN A 122 21.64 3.36 8.89
CA GLN A 122 21.97 4.18 7.74
C GLN A 122 23.21 5.01 8.08
N HIS A 123 24.24 4.84 7.31
CA HIS A 123 25.39 5.72 7.38
C HIS A 123 24.96 7.18 7.17
N PRO A 124 25.55 8.13 7.89
CA PRO A 124 25.26 9.55 7.69
C PRO A 124 25.55 9.93 6.22
N LEU A 125 24.78 10.87 5.69
CA LEU A 125 24.89 11.31 4.27
C LEU A 125 26.31 11.69 3.85
N SER A 126 27.14 12.14 4.79
CA SER A 126 28.55 12.43 4.57
C SER A 126 29.39 11.25 4.04
N VAL A 127 29.04 10.01 4.44
CA VAL A 127 29.71 8.80 3.95
C VAL A 127 29.43 8.60 2.45
N TYR A 128 28.20 8.86 2.04
CA TYR A 128 27.81 8.74 0.62
C TYR A 128 28.41 9.87 -0.22
N GLN A 129 28.57 11.07 0.33
CA GLN A 129 29.24 12.18 -0.33
C GLN A 129 30.74 11.91 -0.54
N GLN A 130 31.41 11.29 0.44
CA GLN A 130 32.82 10.88 0.29
C GLN A 130 33.03 9.86 -0.83
N LEU A 131 32.12 8.83 -0.91
CA LEU A 131 32.18 7.84 -1.97
C LEU A 131 31.98 8.45 -3.37
N LEU A 132 31.17 9.49 -3.51
CA LEU A 132 30.95 10.18 -4.77
C LEU A 132 32.16 11.03 -5.18
N THR A 133 32.93 11.57 -4.24
CA THR A 133 34.14 12.33 -4.52
C THR A 133 35.32 11.43 -4.88
N GLU A 134 35.42 10.23 -4.32
CA GLU A 134 36.49 9.25 -4.64
C GLU A 134 36.32 8.62 -6.04
N VAL A 135 35.10 8.56 -6.59
CA VAL A 135 34.84 8.01 -7.93
C VAL A 135 35.20 9.01 -9.05
N HIS A 136 35.38 10.29 -8.73
CA HIS A 136 35.69 11.36 -9.68
C HIS A 136 37.13 11.87 -9.57
N ALA A 137 37.98 11.23 -8.80
CA ALA A 137 39.44 11.46 -8.71
C ALA A 137 40.20 10.36 -9.42
#